data_ea5c0bdf58b2ffac9288989576c68fe5
#
_entry.id   ea5c0bdf58b2ffac9288989576c68fe5
#
_cell.length_a   1.000
_cell.length_b   1.000
_cell.length_c   1.000
_cell.angle_alpha   90.00
_cell.angle_beta   90.00
_cell.angle_gamma   90.00
#
_symmetry.space_group_name_H-M   'P 1'
#
loop_
_entity.id
_entity.type
_entity.pdbx_description
1 polymer ?
#
loop_
_entity_poly.entity_id
_entity_poly.type
_entity_poly.pdbx_seq_one_letter_code
_entity_poly.pdbx_strand_id
1 'polypeptide(L)'
;VGRAHGNGDGSLQGPEPEAAEVHEQGFGWNIKNGGLGVNQVTSGIEGAWTTHPNKWDDTYLKLLLDYEWELKKSPAGANQWEPINMKEEDKPVDLADSKIKRNPIMTDADMAMKMDPSYRKISEKFRKDHKYMSDTFARAWFKLTHRDLGSKKHYVGPDVPKEELIWQDPVRDENKDFDVNKAKKLIETTGLSNSELISTAWDSARTYRRTDCRGGANGARIRLAPQKDWEGNEPTRLNKVLGKLEQVAKNVEASIADIIVLAGNVGLEQSI
;
A
#
# COMPACT_ATOMS: atom_id res chain seq x y z
N VAL A 1 6.85 16.69 5.93
CA VAL A 1 5.56 16.54 5.30
C VAL A 1 4.58 17.55 5.90
N GLY A 2 4.37 18.63 5.48
CA GLY A 2 3.43 19.58 6.03
C GLY A 2 3.38 20.89 5.29
N ARG A 3 4.01 20.89 4.13
CA ARG A 3 4.04 22.09 3.31
C ARG A 3 4.11 21.73 1.82
N ALA A 4 3.20 22.28 1.05
CA ALA A 4 3.35 22.38 -0.39
C ALA A 4 4.17 23.63 -0.71
N HIS A 5 5.08 23.51 -1.64
CA HIS A 5 5.89 24.61 -2.11
C HIS A 5 5.25 25.23 -3.35
N GLY A 6 5.12 26.47 -3.30
CA GLY A 6 4.64 27.36 -4.31
C GLY A 6 4.17 28.56 -3.56
N ASN A 7 4.66 29.69 -3.88
CA ASN A 7 4.04 30.93 -3.49
C ASN A 7 3.58 31.55 -4.75
N GLY A 8 2.85 30.80 -5.41
CA GLY A 8 2.41 31.15 -6.65
C GLY A 8 1.61 32.43 -6.65
N ASP A 9 1.81 33.10 -7.70
CA ASP A 9 0.83 34.03 -8.17
C ASP A 9 -0.39 33.33 -8.78
N GLY A 10 -0.44 32.01 -8.69
CA GLY A 10 -1.48 31.17 -9.26
C GLY A 10 -1.47 31.07 -10.79
N SER A 11 -0.50 31.70 -11.43
CA SER A 11 -0.46 31.78 -12.89
C SER A 11 0.07 30.53 -13.57
N LEU A 12 0.66 29.61 -12.81
CA LEU A 12 1.37 28.45 -13.32
C LEU A 12 0.56 27.17 -13.25
N GLN A 13 -0.69 27.26 -12.83
CA GLN A 13 -1.52 26.09 -12.66
C GLN A 13 -2.82 26.20 -13.41
N GLY A 14 -3.04 25.25 -14.26
CA GLY A 14 -4.33 25.03 -14.87
C GLY A 14 -5.26 24.20 -13.96
N PRO A 15 -6.55 24.38 -14.06
CA PRO A 15 -7.53 23.54 -13.39
C PRO A 15 -7.61 22.13 -13.98
N GLU A 16 -7.14 21.93 -15.21
CA GLU A 16 -7.27 20.71 -15.99
C GLU A 16 -5.88 20.13 -16.31
N PRO A 17 -5.37 19.18 -15.52
CA PRO A 17 -4.01 18.67 -15.67
C PRO A 17 -3.75 17.90 -16.97
N GLU A 18 -4.78 17.36 -17.61
CA GLU A 18 -4.64 16.49 -18.79
C GLU A 18 -4.23 17.26 -20.06
N ALA A 19 -4.56 18.53 -20.14
CA ALA A 19 -4.25 19.39 -21.29
C ALA A 19 -3.25 20.49 -20.99
N ALA A 20 -2.76 20.55 -19.74
CA ALA A 20 -1.90 21.63 -19.30
C ALA A 20 -0.42 21.32 -19.53
N GLU A 21 0.32 22.33 -19.89
CA GLU A 21 1.79 22.27 -19.92
C GLU A 21 2.35 22.05 -18.51
N VAL A 22 3.58 21.57 -18.42
CA VAL A 22 4.23 21.24 -17.13
C VAL A 22 4.18 22.41 -16.14
N HIS A 23 4.42 23.61 -16.61
CA HIS A 23 4.35 24.81 -15.77
C HIS A 23 2.92 25.18 -15.36
N GLU A 24 1.92 24.89 -16.19
CA GLU A 24 0.52 25.10 -15.88
C GLU A 24 0.01 24.09 -14.85
N GLN A 25 0.61 22.92 -14.81
CA GLN A 25 0.37 21.91 -13.78
C GLN A 25 1.08 22.22 -12.46
N GLY A 26 1.83 23.30 -12.39
CA GLY A 26 2.57 23.69 -11.21
C GLY A 26 3.91 22.98 -11.00
N PHE A 27 4.38 22.24 -11.98
CA PHE A 27 5.71 21.64 -11.94
C PHE A 27 6.74 22.62 -12.51
N GLY A 28 7.90 22.71 -11.86
CA GLY A 28 8.99 23.56 -12.33
C GLY A 28 8.78 25.05 -12.11
N TRP A 29 8.01 25.43 -11.14
CA TRP A 29 7.79 26.84 -10.80
C TRP A 29 9.07 27.56 -10.47
N ASN A 30 9.23 28.74 -11.07
CA ASN A 30 10.25 29.71 -10.70
C ASN A 30 9.62 30.78 -9.82
N ILE A 31 10.18 31.04 -8.66
CA ILE A 31 9.83 32.17 -7.84
C ILE A 31 10.38 33.42 -8.54
N LYS A 32 9.48 34.27 -9.07
CA LYS A 32 9.82 35.43 -9.91
C LYS A 32 10.85 36.37 -9.29
N ASN A 33 10.95 36.47 -8.00
CA ASN A 33 11.83 37.43 -7.34
C ASN A 33 13.08 36.83 -6.73
N GLY A 34 13.52 35.69 -7.20
CA GLY A 34 14.78 35.09 -6.75
C GLY A 34 14.87 34.86 -5.25
N GLY A 35 13.75 34.83 -4.55
CA GLY A 35 13.73 34.61 -3.10
C GLY A 35 14.56 33.42 -2.81
N LEU A 36 14.74 32.49 -2.77
CA LEU A 36 15.67 31.42 -2.50
C LEU A 36 16.26 30.79 -3.76
N GLY A 37 16.02 31.35 -4.96
CA GLY A 37 16.61 30.90 -6.23
C GLY A 37 16.27 29.45 -6.60
N VAL A 38 15.16 28.92 -6.15
CA VAL A 38 14.84 27.52 -6.31
C VAL A 38 13.63 27.35 -7.22
N ASN A 39 13.77 26.52 -8.21
CA ASN A 39 12.62 25.97 -8.92
C ASN A 39 11.83 25.09 -7.96
N GLN A 40 10.54 25.31 -7.86
CA GLN A 40 9.69 24.54 -6.98
C GLN A 40 8.70 23.71 -7.78
N VAL A 41 8.52 22.50 -7.34
CA VAL A 41 7.47 21.62 -7.82
C VAL A 41 6.27 21.82 -6.91
N THR A 42 5.12 22.14 -7.48
CA THR A 42 3.88 22.35 -6.73
C THR A 42 2.73 21.56 -7.33
N SER A 43 1.75 21.24 -6.49
CA SER A 43 0.50 20.57 -6.88
C SER A 43 -0.66 21.55 -7.10
N GLY A 44 -0.42 22.85 -7.04
CA GLY A 44 -1.46 23.87 -7.09
C GLY A 44 -2.04 24.27 -5.75
N ILE A 45 -1.72 23.52 -4.75
CA ILE A 45 -2.13 23.77 -3.38
C ILE A 45 -0.98 24.50 -2.70
N GLU A 46 -1.24 25.72 -2.24
CA GLU A 46 -0.22 26.58 -1.66
C GLU A 46 -0.44 26.79 -0.18
N GLY A 47 0.54 26.40 0.62
CA GLY A 47 0.51 26.63 2.03
C GLY A 47 1.14 25.53 2.86
N ALA A 48 0.93 25.59 4.14
CA ALA A 48 1.34 24.61 5.12
C ALA A 48 0.12 24.03 5.82
N TRP A 49 0.20 22.78 6.24
CA TRP A 49 -0.86 22.13 7.00
C TRP A 49 -0.67 22.22 8.51
N THR A 50 0.47 22.72 8.94
CA THR A 50 0.85 22.78 10.36
C THR A 50 1.70 24.00 10.66
N THR A 51 1.67 24.46 11.90
CA THR A 51 2.51 25.55 12.40
C THR A 51 4.00 25.20 12.29
N HIS A 52 4.35 23.92 12.48
CA HIS A 52 5.73 23.46 12.51
C HIS A 52 6.00 22.40 11.42
N PRO A 53 6.10 22.77 10.14
CA PRO A 53 6.21 21.79 9.04
C PRO A 53 7.49 20.94 9.08
N ASN A 54 8.49 21.32 9.85
CA ASN A 54 9.75 20.61 10.02
C ASN A 54 9.81 19.74 11.29
N LYS A 55 8.70 19.66 12.03
CA LYS A 55 8.63 18.86 13.27
C LYS A 55 7.60 17.75 13.13
N TRP A 56 7.89 16.64 13.75
CA TRP A 56 6.93 15.57 13.96
C TRP A 56 6.25 15.78 15.31
N ASP A 57 5.12 16.47 15.27
CA ASP A 57 4.29 16.81 16.42
C ASP A 57 2.81 16.71 16.13
N ASP A 58 1.95 17.10 17.05
CA ASP A 58 0.49 17.02 16.92
C ASP A 58 -0.15 18.31 16.38
N THR A 59 0.64 19.32 15.97
CA THR A 59 0.11 20.62 15.56
C THR A 59 -0.83 20.53 14.36
N TYR A 60 -0.59 19.61 13.42
CA TYR A 60 -1.51 19.35 12.33
C TYR A 60 -2.91 18.96 12.82
N LEU A 61 -2.98 17.98 13.73
CA LEU A 61 -4.27 17.53 14.29
C LEU A 61 -4.91 18.60 15.19
N LYS A 62 -4.09 19.37 15.92
CA LYS A 62 -4.55 20.50 16.69
C LYS A 62 -5.27 21.50 15.79
N LEU A 63 -4.61 21.95 14.71
CA LEU A 63 -5.18 22.92 13.79
C LEU A 63 -6.45 22.39 13.12
N LEU A 64 -6.40 21.16 12.60
CA LEU A 64 -7.54 20.55 11.92
C LEU A 64 -8.79 20.48 12.84
N LEU A 65 -8.62 20.05 14.08
CA LEU A 65 -9.74 19.75 14.97
C LEU A 65 -10.25 21.00 15.73
N ASP A 66 -9.37 21.94 16.08
CA ASP A 66 -9.70 23.08 16.94
C ASP A 66 -10.23 24.30 16.20
N TYR A 67 -9.86 24.46 14.92
CA TYR A 67 -10.34 25.59 14.12
C TYR A 67 -11.51 25.22 13.24
N GLU A 68 -12.37 26.18 12.97
CA GLU A 68 -13.36 26.10 11.88
C GLU A 68 -12.73 26.49 10.57
N TRP A 69 -13.20 25.89 9.49
CA TRP A 69 -12.60 25.99 8.15
C TRP A 69 -13.62 26.43 7.12
N GLU A 70 -13.23 27.26 6.19
CA GLU A 70 -14.02 27.67 5.03
C GLU A 70 -13.36 27.29 3.73
N LEU A 71 -14.15 26.87 2.74
CA LEU A 71 -13.65 26.53 1.41
C LEU A 71 -13.29 27.79 0.64
N LYS A 72 -12.04 27.86 0.15
CA LYS A 72 -11.55 28.94 -0.70
C LYS A 72 -10.89 28.38 -1.97
N LYS A 73 -10.62 29.28 -2.90
CA LYS A 73 -9.78 28.98 -4.06
C LYS A 73 -8.36 29.44 -3.79
N SER A 74 -7.40 28.58 -4.12
CA SER A 74 -6.00 28.98 -4.20
C SER A 74 -5.81 30.00 -5.33
N PRO A 75 -4.69 30.73 -5.37
CA PRO A 75 -4.37 31.57 -6.52
C PRO A 75 -4.39 30.82 -7.86
N ALA A 76 -4.10 29.54 -7.85
CA ALA A 76 -4.14 28.65 -9.01
C ALA A 76 -5.54 28.09 -9.32
N GLY A 77 -6.56 28.40 -8.55
CA GLY A 77 -7.93 27.95 -8.74
C GLY A 77 -8.27 26.61 -8.08
N ALA A 78 -7.32 25.96 -7.42
CA ALA A 78 -7.58 24.71 -6.69
C ALA A 78 -8.43 24.95 -5.43
N ASN A 79 -9.25 23.98 -5.06
CA ASN A 79 -9.98 24.02 -3.80
C ASN A 79 -9.02 23.80 -2.64
N GLN A 80 -9.10 24.69 -1.67
CA GLN A 80 -8.40 24.54 -0.39
C GLN A 80 -9.25 25.11 0.74
N TRP A 81 -9.06 24.62 1.94
CA TRP A 81 -9.75 25.08 3.13
C TRP A 81 -8.82 25.96 3.93
N GLU A 82 -9.32 27.13 4.36
CA GLU A 82 -8.59 28.04 5.23
C GLU A 82 -9.29 28.21 6.57
N PRO A 83 -8.54 28.46 7.66
CA PRO A 83 -9.13 28.58 8.98
C PRO A 83 -9.84 29.93 9.15
N ILE A 84 -10.94 29.89 9.90
CA ILE A 84 -11.68 31.09 10.29
C ILE A 84 -11.11 31.59 11.61
N ASN A 85 -10.79 32.90 11.68
CA ASN A 85 -10.34 33.57 12.92
C ASN A 85 -9.17 32.88 13.63
N MET A 86 -8.17 32.41 12.88
CA MET A 86 -7.00 31.78 13.46
C MET A 86 -6.12 32.77 14.24
N LYS A 87 -5.64 32.29 15.41
CA LYS A 87 -4.68 33.04 16.21
C LYS A 87 -3.34 33.19 15.49
N GLU A 88 -2.71 34.34 15.64
CA GLU A 88 -1.44 34.65 14.98
C GLU A 88 -0.31 33.70 15.39
N GLU A 89 -0.33 33.21 16.62
CA GLU A 89 0.67 32.26 17.14
C GLU A 89 0.61 30.89 16.45
N ASP A 90 -0.56 30.48 15.99
CA ASP A 90 -0.78 29.18 15.35
C ASP A 90 -0.50 29.20 13.83
N LYS A 91 -0.31 30.36 13.25
CA LYS A 91 0.02 30.50 11.83
C LYS A 91 1.45 30.08 11.51
N PRO A 92 1.67 29.24 10.49
CA PRO A 92 3.00 28.89 10.01
C PRO A 92 3.71 30.12 9.42
N VAL A 93 5.01 30.12 9.57
CA VAL A 93 5.88 31.12 8.95
C VAL A 93 6.04 30.83 7.46
N ASP A 94 6.03 31.87 6.65
CA ASP A 94 6.28 31.75 5.21
C ASP A 94 7.66 31.17 4.92
N LEU A 95 7.75 30.38 3.86
CA LEU A 95 9.01 29.70 3.52
C LEU A 95 10.07 30.68 3.00
N ALA A 96 9.64 31.68 2.24
CA ALA A 96 10.54 32.66 1.61
C ALA A 96 10.88 33.83 2.53
N ASP A 97 9.96 34.24 3.42
CA ASP A 97 10.18 35.32 4.36
C ASP A 97 9.70 34.96 5.77
N SER A 98 10.67 34.79 6.67
CA SER A 98 10.40 34.41 8.06
C SER A 98 9.64 35.48 8.87
N LYS A 99 9.49 36.69 8.35
CA LYS A 99 8.70 37.77 8.97
C LYS A 99 7.21 37.68 8.64
N ILE A 100 6.87 36.91 7.64
CA ILE A 100 5.48 36.78 7.17
C ILE A 100 4.91 35.49 7.76
N LYS A 101 3.71 35.59 8.30
CA LYS A 101 2.90 34.43 8.70
C LYS A 101 1.70 34.29 7.77
N ARG A 102 1.36 33.07 7.42
CA ARG A 102 0.25 32.77 6.52
C ARG A 102 -0.75 31.84 7.19
N ASN A 103 -1.98 31.87 6.73
CA ASN A 103 -2.93 30.86 7.16
C ASN A 103 -2.47 29.46 6.70
N PRO A 104 -2.59 28.45 7.56
CA PRO A 104 -2.46 27.07 7.11
C PRO A 104 -3.64 26.71 6.20
N ILE A 105 -3.48 25.64 5.46
CA ILE A 105 -4.52 25.12 4.58
C ILE A 105 -4.85 23.67 4.91
N MET A 106 -6.06 23.27 4.53
CA MET A 106 -6.46 21.86 4.50
C MET A 106 -7.06 21.52 3.14
N THR A 107 -6.94 20.25 2.76
CA THR A 107 -7.60 19.70 1.57
C THR A 107 -8.94 19.06 1.95
N ASP A 108 -9.73 18.68 0.95
CA ASP A 108 -10.96 17.91 1.17
C ASP A 108 -10.70 16.58 1.91
N ALA A 109 -9.56 15.94 1.63
CA ALA A 109 -9.15 14.73 2.33
C ALA A 109 -8.83 14.98 3.82
N ASP A 110 -8.21 16.13 4.14
CA ASP A 110 -7.98 16.53 5.53
C ASP A 110 -9.31 16.82 6.24
N MET A 111 -10.20 17.54 5.57
CA MET A 111 -11.52 17.85 6.11
C MET A 111 -12.37 16.60 6.35
N ALA A 112 -12.23 15.58 5.54
CA ALA A 112 -12.87 14.29 5.78
C ALA A 112 -12.46 13.69 7.14
N MET A 113 -11.21 13.86 7.55
CA MET A 113 -10.73 13.39 8.86
C MET A 113 -11.35 14.14 10.05
N LYS A 114 -11.85 15.36 9.83
CA LYS A 114 -12.61 16.13 10.82
C LYS A 114 -14.10 15.85 10.74
N MET A 115 -14.68 15.75 9.55
CA MET A 115 -16.12 15.76 9.33
C MET A 115 -16.75 14.37 9.37
N ASP A 116 -16.07 13.33 8.89
CA ASP A 116 -16.56 11.96 8.99
C ASP A 116 -16.43 11.44 10.44
N PRO A 117 -17.52 10.97 11.07
CA PRO A 117 -17.49 10.56 12.47
C PRO A 117 -16.50 9.42 12.77
N SER A 118 -16.30 8.49 11.84
CA SER A 118 -15.38 7.37 12.03
C SER A 118 -13.93 7.83 11.96
N TYR A 119 -13.60 8.70 11.01
CA TYR A 119 -12.28 9.29 10.89
C TYR A 119 -11.98 10.26 12.04
N ARG A 120 -12.93 11.09 12.40
CA ARG A 120 -12.79 12.03 13.52
C ARG A 120 -12.42 11.33 14.82
N LYS A 121 -13.07 10.22 15.11
CA LYS A 121 -12.76 9.41 16.31
C LYS A 121 -11.30 8.96 16.33
N ILE A 122 -10.75 8.59 15.18
CA ILE A 122 -9.33 8.20 15.05
C ILE A 122 -8.42 9.42 15.20
N SER A 123 -8.76 10.53 14.54
CA SER A 123 -7.99 11.78 14.61
C SER A 123 -7.91 12.33 16.04
N GLU A 124 -9.02 12.28 16.79
CA GLU A 124 -9.06 12.66 18.19
C GLU A 124 -8.20 11.73 19.09
N LYS A 125 -8.17 10.44 18.78
CA LYS A 125 -7.30 9.49 19.48
C LYS A 125 -5.81 9.78 19.20
N PHE A 126 -5.46 10.03 17.95
CA PHE A 126 -4.09 10.39 17.57
C PHE A 126 -3.63 11.68 18.24
N ARG A 127 -4.50 12.67 18.32
CA ARG A 127 -4.21 13.92 19.02
C ARG A 127 -3.93 13.72 20.52
N LYS A 128 -4.66 12.81 21.18
CA LYS A 128 -4.50 12.53 22.60
C LYS A 128 -3.27 11.69 22.92
N ASP A 129 -2.83 10.87 21.96
CA ASP A 129 -1.73 9.93 22.13
C ASP A 129 -0.77 10.02 20.93
N HIS A 130 0.20 10.92 21.04
CA HIS A 130 1.20 11.14 20.00
C HIS A 130 2.07 9.89 19.75
N LYS A 131 2.35 9.09 20.78
CA LYS A 131 3.08 7.84 20.59
C LYS A 131 2.29 6.84 19.76
N TYR A 132 1.00 6.68 20.08
CA TYR A 132 0.11 5.81 19.29
C TYR A 132 -0.02 6.28 17.84
N MET A 133 -0.12 7.59 17.61
CA MET A 133 -0.12 8.17 16.27
C MET A 133 1.18 7.80 15.53
N SER A 134 2.34 8.01 16.14
CA SER A 134 3.64 7.74 15.54
C SER A 134 3.83 6.26 15.21
N ASP A 135 3.46 5.36 16.12
CA ASP A 135 3.55 3.92 15.90
C ASP A 135 2.60 3.47 14.77
N THR A 136 1.38 4.02 14.74
CA THR A 136 0.40 3.72 13.68
C THR A 136 0.85 4.24 12.32
N PHE A 137 1.38 5.46 12.28
CA PHE A 137 1.94 6.04 11.06
C PHE A 137 3.12 5.22 10.54
N ALA A 138 4.06 4.84 11.40
CA ALA A 138 5.20 4.03 11.02
C ALA A 138 4.77 2.69 10.39
N ARG A 139 3.76 2.03 10.94
CA ARG A 139 3.19 0.80 10.38
C ARG A 139 2.50 1.02 9.04
N ALA A 140 1.75 2.11 8.91
CA ALA A 140 1.10 2.46 7.65
C ALA A 140 2.13 2.80 6.56
N TRP A 141 3.16 3.55 6.91
CA TRP A 141 4.26 3.89 6.01
C TRP A 141 5.04 2.65 5.57
N PHE A 142 5.34 1.76 6.52
CA PHE A 142 5.99 0.49 6.21
C PHE A 142 5.15 -0.34 5.24
N LYS A 143 3.83 -0.44 5.47
CA LYS A 143 2.93 -1.13 4.55
C LYS A 143 2.93 -0.47 3.17
N LEU A 144 2.82 0.85 3.09
CA LEU A 144 2.79 1.59 1.83
C LEU A 144 4.04 1.33 0.99
N THR A 145 5.21 1.34 1.62
CA THR A 145 6.51 1.23 0.94
C THR A 145 6.94 -0.20 0.66
N HIS A 146 6.36 -1.21 1.32
CA HIS A 146 6.82 -2.60 1.25
C HIS A 146 5.78 -3.59 0.73
N ARG A 147 4.51 -3.20 0.60
CA ARG A 147 3.46 -4.12 0.16
C ARG A 147 3.71 -4.75 -1.21
N ASP A 148 4.51 -4.11 -2.05
CA ASP A 148 4.84 -4.57 -3.40
C ASP A 148 6.16 -5.35 -3.47
N LEU A 149 6.85 -5.52 -2.35
CA LEU A 149 8.16 -6.21 -2.29
C LEU A 149 8.04 -7.74 -2.08
N GLY A 150 6.84 -8.26 -1.93
CA GLY A 150 6.61 -9.67 -1.69
C GLY A 150 6.94 -10.13 -0.27
N SER A 151 7.41 -11.36 -0.15
CA SER A 151 7.73 -11.96 1.14
C SER A 151 8.92 -11.27 1.82
N LYS A 152 8.87 -11.16 3.14
CA LYS A 152 9.97 -10.67 3.98
C LYS A 152 11.31 -11.37 3.74
N LYS A 153 11.30 -12.60 3.23
CA LYS A 153 12.52 -13.35 2.85
C LYS A 153 13.37 -12.62 1.78
N HIS A 154 12.78 -11.68 1.05
CA HIS A 154 13.46 -10.89 0.02
C HIS A 154 13.98 -9.54 0.54
N TYR A 155 13.67 -9.18 1.80
CA TYR A 155 14.19 -7.95 2.38
C TYR A 155 15.63 -8.12 2.79
N VAL A 156 16.43 -7.07 2.60
CA VAL A 156 17.85 -7.06 2.92
C VAL A 156 18.18 -5.91 3.87
N GLY A 157 19.19 -6.11 4.69
CA GLY A 157 19.71 -5.09 5.59
C GLY A 157 19.44 -5.40 7.07
N PRO A 158 20.11 -4.65 7.96
CA PRO A 158 20.05 -4.89 9.42
C PRO A 158 18.73 -4.44 10.06
N ASP A 159 18.01 -3.53 9.41
CA ASP A 159 16.83 -2.88 9.98
C ASP A 159 15.52 -3.58 9.57
N VAL A 160 15.59 -4.76 8.97
CA VAL A 160 14.40 -5.54 8.60
C VAL A 160 13.62 -5.91 9.86
N PRO A 161 12.34 -5.47 9.99
CA PRO A 161 11.54 -5.79 11.16
C PRO A 161 11.38 -7.30 11.35
N LYS A 162 11.49 -7.75 12.62
CA LYS A 162 11.31 -9.18 12.95
C LYS A 162 9.86 -9.63 12.80
N GLU A 163 8.93 -8.73 13.06
CA GLU A 163 7.50 -8.99 12.94
C GLU A 163 7.10 -9.28 11.49
N GLU A 164 6.29 -10.30 11.28
CA GLU A 164 5.60 -10.53 10.01
C GLU A 164 4.15 -10.10 10.13
N LEU A 165 3.74 -9.24 9.21
CA LEU A 165 2.39 -8.70 9.18
C LEU A 165 1.54 -9.46 8.15
N ILE A 166 0.24 -9.54 8.40
CA ILE A 166 -0.69 -10.32 7.56
C ILE A 166 -0.64 -9.90 6.07
N TRP A 167 -0.39 -8.63 5.79
CA TRP A 167 -0.30 -8.13 4.42
C TRP A 167 1.01 -8.51 3.70
N GLN A 168 2.00 -9.04 4.43
CA GLN A 168 3.25 -9.55 3.86
C GLN A 168 3.11 -10.99 3.35
N ASP A 169 1.92 -11.57 3.47
CA ASP A 169 1.62 -12.93 3.06
C ASP A 169 2.59 -13.96 3.67
N PRO A 170 2.70 -14.02 4.99
CA PRO A 170 3.61 -14.95 5.64
C PRO A 170 3.24 -16.38 5.25
N VAL A 171 4.25 -17.11 4.80
CA VAL A 171 4.12 -18.55 4.53
C VAL A 171 4.38 -19.28 5.85
N ARG A 172 3.44 -20.09 6.27
CA ARG A 172 3.60 -20.92 7.48
C ARG A 172 4.75 -21.88 7.30
N ASP A 173 5.48 -22.12 8.39
CA ASP A 173 6.41 -23.23 8.43
C ASP A 173 5.60 -24.53 8.44
N GLU A 174 5.88 -25.37 7.47
CA GLU A 174 5.22 -26.66 7.31
C GLU A 174 6.25 -27.78 7.42
N ASN A 175 5.77 -29.03 7.58
CA ASN A 175 6.63 -30.19 7.69
C ASN A 175 7.43 -30.38 6.40
N LYS A 176 8.75 -30.23 6.50
CA LYS A 176 9.69 -30.42 5.37
C LYS A 176 10.18 -31.86 5.24
N ASP A 177 9.95 -32.66 6.27
CA ASP A 177 10.50 -33.99 6.41
C ASP A 177 9.46 -35.09 6.13
N PHE A 178 8.43 -34.80 5.33
CA PHE A 178 7.45 -35.79 4.92
C PHE A 178 8.05 -36.83 3.94
N ASP A 179 7.52 -38.04 3.96
CA ASP A 179 7.96 -39.14 3.08
C ASP A 179 7.49 -38.88 1.63
N VAL A 180 8.41 -38.32 0.80
CA VAL A 180 8.18 -38.02 -0.60
C VAL A 180 7.80 -39.26 -1.42
N ASN A 181 8.42 -40.41 -1.14
CA ASN A 181 8.15 -41.65 -1.89
C ASN A 181 6.76 -42.18 -1.58
N LYS A 182 6.35 -42.10 -0.33
CA LYS A 182 4.98 -42.44 0.08
C LYS A 182 3.98 -41.51 -0.58
N ALA A 183 4.27 -40.19 -0.60
CA ALA A 183 3.42 -39.19 -1.24
C ALA A 183 3.25 -39.46 -2.74
N LYS A 184 4.35 -39.73 -3.48
CA LYS A 184 4.29 -40.09 -4.92
C LYS A 184 3.37 -41.30 -5.15
N LYS A 185 3.56 -42.37 -4.41
CA LYS A 185 2.71 -43.57 -4.51
C LYS A 185 1.23 -43.29 -4.25
N LEU A 186 0.92 -42.44 -3.27
CA LEU A 186 -0.44 -42.04 -3.00
C LEU A 186 -1.02 -41.19 -4.13
N ILE A 187 -0.25 -40.26 -4.73
CA ILE A 187 -0.67 -39.50 -5.88
C ILE A 187 -0.99 -40.39 -7.06
N GLU A 188 -0.16 -41.36 -7.38
CA GLU A 188 -0.36 -42.33 -8.45
C GLU A 188 -1.69 -43.14 -8.29
N THR A 189 -2.10 -43.41 -7.05
CA THR A 189 -3.34 -44.12 -6.77
C THR A 189 -4.59 -43.26 -6.72
N THR A 190 -4.48 -41.94 -6.93
CA THR A 190 -5.63 -41.02 -6.90
C THR A 190 -6.62 -41.22 -8.06
N GLY A 191 -6.17 -41.81 -9.17
CA GLY A 191 -6.93 -41.93 -10.40
C GLY A 191 -7.08 -40.62 -11.17
N LEU A 192 -6.24 -39.60 -10.86
CA LEU A 192 -6.13 -38.36 -11.64
C LEU A 192 -5.27 -38.62 -12.87
N SER A 193 -5.62 -38.01 -14.00
CA SER A 193 -4.81 -38.07 -15.21
C SER A 193 -3.55 -37.18 -15.09
N ASN A 194 -2.51 -37.51 -15.84
CA ASN A 194 -1.29 -36.72 -15.91
C ASN A 194 -1.59 -35.25 -16.26
N SER A 195 -2.52 -35.02 -17.19
CA SER A 195 -2.96 -33.67 -17.57
C SER A 195 -3.58 -32.91 -16.38
N GLU A 196 -4.44 -33.55 -15.57
CA GLU A 196 -5.02 -32.92 -14.38
C GLU A 196 -3.96 -32.55 -13.34
N LEU A 197 -2.98 -33.43 -13.12
CA LEU A 197 -1.88 -33.18 -12.18
C LEU A 197 -1.00 -32.03 -12.65
N ILE A 198 -0.54 -32.06 -13.90
CA ILE A 198 0.36 -31.06 -14.48
C ILE A 198 -0.34 -29.70 -14.57
N SER A 199 -1.58 -29.66 -15.08
CA SER A 199 -2.30 -28.39 -15.21
C SER A 199 -2.55 -27.72 -13.87
N THR A 200 -2.88 -28.50 -12.82
CA THR A 200 -3.10 -27.93 -11.49
C THR A 200 -1.81 -27.37 -10.90
N ALA A 201 -0.69 -28.06 -11.07
CA ALA A 201 0.61 -27.54 -10.63
C ALA A 201 1.02 -26.29 -11.39
N TRP A 202 0.81 -26.25 -12.70
CA TRP A 202 1.05 -25.09 -13.53
C TRP A 202 0.16 -23.89 -13.13
N ASP A 203 -1.13 -24.11 -12.98
CA ASP A 203 -2.09 -23.08 -12.59
C ASP A 203 -1.76 -22.48 -11.21
N SER A 204 -1.26 -23.33 -10.30
CA SER A 204 -0.76 -22.88 -9.00
C SER A 204 0.46 -21.97 -9.10
N ALA A 205 1.35 -22.20 -10.06
CA ALA A 205 2.63 -21.52 -10.17
C ALA A 205 2.63 -20.31 -11.13
N ARG A 206 1.78 -20.31 -12.18
CA ARG A 206 1.82 -19.35 -13.29
C ARG A 206 1.57 -17.90 -12.92
N THR A 207 1.03 -17.63 -11.73
CA THR A 207 0.80 -16.28 -11.22
C THR A 207 2.06 -15.63 -10.64
N TYR A 208 3.18 -16.32 -10.59
CA TYR A 208 4.42 -15.79 -10.04
C TYR A 208 4.97 -14.63 -10.86
N ARG A 209 5.33 -13.55 -10.17
CA ARG A 209 6.00 -12.38 -10.75
C ARG A 209 7.40 -12.24 -10.15
N ARG A 210 8.39 -12.22 -11.01
CA ARG A 210 9.79 -12.10 -10.57
C ARG A 210 10.12 -10.71 -10.04
N THR A 211 9.43 -9.67 -10.51
CA THR A 211 9.72 -8.27 -10.16
C THR A 211 9.51 -7.96 -8.69
N ASP A 212 8.49 -8.56 -8.08
CA ASP A 212 8.12 -8.36 -6.68
C ASP A 212 8.01 -9.67 -5.90
N CYS A 213 8.38 -10.80 -6.52
CA CYS A 213 8.32 -12.13 -5.94
C CYS A 213 6.93 -12.53 -5.39
N ARG A 214 5.86 -11.98 -5.96
CA ARG A 214 4.49 -12.28 -5.57
C ARG A 214 3.83 -13.30 -6.47
N GLY A 215 2.75 -13.87 -5.99
CA GLY A 215 2.04 -14.95 -6.67
C GLY A 215 2.71 -16.30 -6.49
N GLY A 216 2.52 -17.18 -7.46
CA GLY A 216 3.04 -18.54 -7.41
C GLY A 216 2.30 -19.44 -6.43
N ALA A 217 2.90 -20.54 -6.08
CA ALA A 217 2.28 -21.59 -5.26
C ALA A 217 1.92 -21.12 -3.83
N ASN A 218 2.72 -20.27 -3.25
CA ASN A 218 2.55 -19.56 -1.98
C ASN A 218 1.42 -20.06 -1.06
N GLY A 219 1.62 -21.22 -0.42
CA GLY A 219 0.63 -21.84 0.46
C GLY A 219 -0.63 -22.34 -0.26
N ALA A 220 -0.52 -22.65 -1.54
CA ALA A 220 -1.62 -23.11 -2.39
C ALA A 220 -2.79 -22.12 -2.48
N ARG A 221 -2.51 -20.85 -2.80
CA ARG A 221 -3.53 -19.82 -3.02
C ARG A 221 -4.59 -20.21 -4.05
N ILE A 222 -4.25 -21.08 -4.97
CA ILE A 222 -5.18 -21.61 -5.98
C ILE A 222 -6.45 -22.23 -5.37
N ARG A 223 -6.39 -22.70 -4.12
CA ARG A 223 -7.57 -23.23 -3.40
C ARG A 223 -8.45 -22.18 -2.75
N LEU A 224 -8.02 -20.91 -2.76
CA LEU A 224 -8.69 -19.80 -2.08
C LEU A 224 -9.42 -18.90 -3.09
N ALA A 225 -10.54 -18.33 -2.66
CA ALA A 225 -11.21 -17.30 -3.43
C ALA A 225 -10.33 -16.02 -3.47
N PRO A 226 -10.35 -15.25 -4.56
CA PRO A 226 -11.10 -15.50 -5.80
C PRO A 226 -10.42 -16.47 -6.78
N GLN A 227 -9.15 -16.86 -6.54
CA GLN A 227 -8.31 -17.58 -7.51
C GLN A 227 -8.88 -18.95 -7.88
N LYS A 228 -9.48 -19.68 -6.92
CA LYS A 228 -10.11 -20.96 -7.18
C LYS A 228 -11.26 -20.91 -8.18
N ASP A 229 -11.89 -19.74 -8.30
CA ASP A 229 -13.09 -19.54 -9.13
C ASP A 229 -12.76 -18.89 -10.47
N TRP A 230 -11.49 -18.62 -10.77
CA TRP A 230 -11.08 -18.08 -12.07
C TRP A 230 -11.33 -19.10 -13.17
N GLU A 231 -11.97 -18.67 -14.26
CA GLU A 231 -12.26 -19.50 -15.42
C GLU A 231 -11.02 -20.21 -15.96
N GLY A 232 -9.88 -19.52 -16.03
CA GLY A 232 -8.60 -20.08 -16.49
C GLY A 232 -8.03 -21.20 -15.60
N ASN A 233 -8.56 -21.41 -14.39
CA ASN A 233 -8.19 -22.52 -13.51
C ASN A 233 -9.19 -23.69 -13.63
N GLU A 234 -10.21 -23.57 -14.46
CA GLU A 234 -11.23 -24.61 -14.66
C GLU A 234 -11.80 -25.13 -13.32
N PRO A 235 -12.64 -24.34 -12.63
CA PRO A 235 -13.04 -24.61 -11.23
C PRO A 235 -13.55 -26.03 -10.98
N THR A 236 -14.26 -26.64 -11.91
CA THR A 236 -14.77 -28.01 -11.78
C THR A 236 -13.62 -29.03 -11.73
N ARG A 237 -12.66 -28.93 -12.64
CA ARG A 237 -11.45 -29.76 -12.65
C ARG A 237 -10.63 -29.52 -11.38
N LEU A 238 -10.37 -28.23 -11.07
CA LEU A 238 -9.57 -27.85 -9.92
C LEU A 238 -10.12 -28.40 -8.61
N ASN A 239 -11.43 -28.27 -8.37
CA ASN A 239 -12.07 -28.77 -7.16
C ASN A 239 -11.92 -30.30 -7.03
N LYS A 240 -12.09 -31.06 -8.15
CA LYS A 240 -11.86 -32.51 -8.17
C LYS A 240 -10.43 -32.85 -7.77
N VAL A 241 -9.45 -32.17 -8.37
CA VAL A 241 -8.02 -32.44 -8.12
C VAL A 241 -7.65 -32.07 -6.69
N LEU A 242 -8.02 -30.88 -6.22
CA LEU A 242 -7.74 -30.44 -4.85
C LEU A 242 -8.31 -31.39 -3.81
N GLY A 243 -9.55 -31.85 -3.98
CA GLY A 243 -10.16 -32.82 -3.04
C GLY A 243 -9.39 -34.11 -2.90
N LYS A 244 -8.71 -34.58 -3.96
CA LYS A 244 -7.82 -35.77 -3.90
C LYS A 244 -6.46 -35.44 -3.28
N LEU A 245 -5.85 -34.34 -3.71
CA LEU A 245 -4.51 -33.98 -3.23
C LEU A 245 -4.51 -33.55 -1.75
N GLU A 246 -5.59 -32.93 -1.24
CA GLU A 246 -5.74 -32.63 0.18
C GLU A 246 -5.77 -33.90 1.06
N GLN A 247 -6.35 -35.00 0.55
CA GLN A 247 -6.30 -36.27 1.25
C GLN A 247 -4.88 -36.84 1.30
N VAL A 248 -4.13 -36.74 0.19
CA VAL A 248 -2.72 -37.14 0.16
C VAL A 248 -1.92 -36.32 1.15
N ALA A 249 -2.09 -34.98 1.14
CA ALA A 249 -1.40 -34.08 2.05
C ALA A 249 -1.60 -34.45 3.52
N LYS A 250 -2.84 -34.75 3.91
CA LYS A 250 -3.17 -35.22 5.27
C LYS A 250 -2.48 -36.53 5.62
N ASN A 251 -2.43 -37.48 4.70
CA ASN A 251 -1.87 -38.83 4.94
C ASN A 251 -0.35 -38.83 5.14
N VAL A 252 0.33 -37.81 4.62
CA VAL A 252 1.80 -37.66 4.73
C VAL A 252 2.20 -36.48 5.59
N GLU A 253 1.23 -35.80 6.19
CA GLU A 253 1.45 -34.58 7.02
C GLU A 253 2.25 -33.49 6.31
N ALA A 254 2.03 -33.34 4.98
CA ALA A 254 2.69 -32.35 4.16
C ALA A 254 1.75 -31.17 3.84
N SER A 255 2.35 -30.06 3.36
CA SER A 255 1.56 -28.95 2.86
C SER A 255 0.83 -29.31 1.57
N ILE A 256 -0.37 -28.77 1.38
CA ILE A 256 -1.08 -28.93 0.10
C ILE A 256 -0.32 -28.25 -1.05
N ALA A 257 0.46 -27.20 -0.78
CA ALA A 257 1.28 -26.54 -1.79
C ALA A 257 2.39 -27.48 -2.28
N ASP A 258 3.09 -28.15 -1.38
CA ASP A 258 4.13 -29.12 -1.72
C ASP A 258 3.54 -30.32 -2.48
N ILE A 259 2.39 -30.82 -2.05
CA ILE A 259 1.73 -31.94 -2.74
C ILE A 259 1.23 -31.55 -4.14
N ILE A 260 0.77 -30.33 -4.37
CA ILE A 260 0.40 -29.86 -5.73
C ILE A 260 1.64 -29.85 -6.64
N VAL A 261 2.77 -29.33 -6.16
CA VAL A 261 4.02 -29.31 -6.95
C VAL A 261 4.51 -30.73 -7.21
N LEU A 262 4.52 -31.57 -6.19
CA LEU A 262 4.92 -32.97 -6.31
C LEU A 262 4.00 -33.74 -7.27
N ALA A 263 2.71 -33.46 -7.26
CA ALA A 263 1.75 -34.04 -8.19
C ALA A 263 2.05 -33.68 -9.66
N GLY A 264 2.42 -32.43 -9.91
CA GLY A 264 2.91 -32.02 -11.24
C GLY A 264 4.14 -32.80 -11.68
N ASN A 265 5.10 -33.01 -10.78
CA ASN A 265 6.28 -33.82 -11.06
C ASN A 265 5.93 -35.28 -11.37
N VAL A 266 5.04 -35.89 -10.57
CA VAL A 266 4.54 -37.26 -10.83
C VAL A 266 3.88 -37.35 -12.19
N GLY A 267 3.02 -36.40 -12.55
CA GLY A 267 2.38 -36.35 -13.86
C GLY A 267 3.38 -36.25 -15.00
N LEU A 268 4.45 -35.45 -14.86
CA LEU A 268 5.53 -35.36 -15.83
C LEU A 268 6.31 -36.68 -15.91
N GLU A 269 6.73 -37.25 -14.79
CA GLU A 269 7.47 -38.54 -14.72
C GLU A 269 6.69 -39.67 -15.41
N GLN A 270 5.37 -39.72 -15.28
CA GLN A 270 4.51 -40.70 -15.91
C GLN A 270 4.26 -40.46 -17.40
N SER A 271 4.56 -39.26 -17.90
CA SER A 271 4.33 -38.87 -19.30
C SER A 271 5.55 -39.08 -20.19
N ILE A 272 6.72 -39.40 -19.62
CA ILE A 272 7.99 -39.65 -20.27
C ILE A 272 8.16 -41.16 -20.43
#